data_adb550a413d6990b88517f29926e255e
#
_entry.id   adb550a413d6990b88517f29926e255e
#
_cell.length_a   1.000
_cell.length_b   1.000
_cell.length_c   1.000
_cell.angle_alpha   90.00
_cell.angle_beta   90.00
_cell.angle_gamma   90.00
#
_symmetry.space_group_name_H-M   'P 1'
#
loop_
_entity.id
_entity.type
_entity.pdbx_description
1 polymer ?
#
loop_
_entity_poly.entity_id
_entity_poly.type
_entity_poly.pdbx_seq_one_letter_code
_entity_poly.pdbx_strand_id
1 'polypeptide(L)'
;MLKLHTLGFVAVVLAGLLFSSCAVAPRRVGPAAGELKITQDIIPPGNCGRPLHRPMRPTFITIHSTDNRSRSANALNHALAMNKGLRGRHNRTGFLTWHFTVDDHSIYQTLPTNETGEHADYEGQGNRSSIGIEMCVNRGNNLDSTVDRTAQLTARLMRQYDIPVDHVVPHMHWRMIRYSDGRDLGFKKCPRILLDGGRLGSKWSAFLAKISSYAR
;
A
#
# COMPACT_ATOMS: atom_id res chain seq x y z
N MET A 1 -50.39 1.90 -84.74
CA MET A 1 -49.94 2.78 -83.62
C MET A 1 -49.47 1.89 -82.55
N LEU A 2 -48.13 1.71 -82.44
CA LEU A 2 -47.51 0.82 -81.52
C LEU A 2 -46.90 1.65 -80.32
N LYS A 3 -47.35 1.40 -79.12
CA LYS A 3 -46.80 2.05 -77.90
C LYS A 3 -45.64 1.20 -77.36
N LEU A 4 -44.46 1.80 -77.35
CA LEU A 4 -43.29 1.25 -76.73
C LEU A 4 -43.39 1.45 -75.23
N HIS A 5 -43.20 0.35 -74.45
CA HIS A 5 -43.06 0.39 -73.00
C HIS A 5 -41.56 0.27 -72.66
N THR A 6 -41.05 1.33 -72.09
CA THR A 6 -39.69 1.36 -71.54
C THR A 6 -39.66 0.69 -70.14
N LEU A 7 -38.94 -0.41 -70.02
CA LEU A 7 -38.58 -1.02 -68.72
C LEU A 7 -37.45 -0.22 -68.09
N GLY A 8 -37.68 0.36 -66.91
CA GLY A 8 -36.60 0.95 -66.07
C GLY A 8 -35.96 -0.11 -65.23
N PHE A 9 -34.66 -0.25 -65.37
CA PHE A 9 -33.81 -1.06 -64.43
C PHE A 9 -33.57 -0.26 -63.19
N VAL A 10 -33.98 -0.78 -62.01
CA VAL A 10 -33.62 -0.27 -60.68
C VAL A 10 -32.39 -1.03 -60.24
N ALA A 11 -31.24 -0.36 -60.18
CA ALA A 11 -30.04 -0.90 -59.61
C ALA A 11 -30.08 -0.75 -58.08
N VAL A 12 -30.17 -1.88 -57.37
CA VAL A 12 -30.05 -1.92 -55.90
C VAL A 12 -28.56 -1.96 -55.54
N VAL A 13 -28.06 -0.86 -54.99
CA VAL A 13 -26.70 -0.80 -54.40
C VAL A 13 -26.76 -1.36 -53.00
N LEU A 14 -26.26 -2.56 -52.79
CA LEU A 14 -26.00 -3.11 -51.45
C LEU A 14 -24.74 -2.44 -50.86
N ALA A 15 -24.94 -1.52 -49.93
CA ALA A 15 -23.85 -0.98 -49.11
C ALA A 15 -23.48 -2.02 -48.02
N GLY A 16 -22.38 -2.71 -48.24
CA GLY A 16 -21.81 -3.61 -47.22
C GLY A 16 -21.23 -2.83 -46.05
N LEU A 17 -21.89 -2.89 -44.88
CA LEU A 17 -21.36 -2.40 -43.62
C LEU A 17 -20.27 -3.35 -43.12
N LEU A 18 -18.99 -2.97 -43.29
CA LEU A 18 -17.86 -3.63 -42.67
C LEU A 18 -17.87 -3.29 -41.18
N PHE A 19 -18.38 -4.20 -40.34
CA PHE A 19 -18.16 -4.14 -38.91
C PHE A 19 -16.68 -4.47 -38.61
N SER A 20 -15.89 -3.44 -38.36
CA SER A 20 -14.53 -3.60 -37.81
C SER A 20 -14.69 -4.08 -36.38
N SER A 21 -14.54 -5.40 -36.18
CA SER A 21 -14.46 -6.00 -34.86
C SER A 21 -13.15 -5.61 -34.22
N CYS A 22 -13.14 -4.61 -33.33
CA CYS A 22 -12.03 -4.36 -32.45
C CYS A 22 -11.88 -5.57 -31.53
N ALA A 23 -10.99 -6.51 -31.88
CA ALA A 23 -10.56 -7.58 -31.01
C ALA A 23 -9.87 -6.94 -29.79
N VAL A 24 -10.55 -6.91 -28.65
CA VAL A 24 -9.95 -6.57 -27.37
C VAL A 24 -8.92 -7.63 -27.09
N ALA A 25 -7.62 -7.27 -27.13
CA ALA A 25 -6.53 -8.16 -26.80
C ALA A 25 -6.78 -8.75 -25.40
N PRO A 26 -6.54 -10.06 -25.17
CA PRO A 26 -6.74 -10.67 -23.88
C PRO A 26 -5.85 -9.96 -22.87
N ARG A 27 -6.48 -9.40 -21.81
CA ARG A 27 -5.81 -8.78 -20.69
C ARG A 27 -4.83 -9.82 -20.13
N ARG A 28 -3.53 -9.56 -20.19
CA ARG A 28 -2.54 -10.42 -19.54
C ARG A 28 -2.83 -10.36 -18.04
N VAL A 29 -3.44 -11.43 -17.52
CA VAL A 29 -3.57 -11.64 -16.09
C VAL A 29 -2.14 -11.82 -15.61
N GLY A 30 -1.63 -10.90 -14.81
CA GLY A 30 -0.36 -11.05 -14.11
C GLY A 30 -0.37 -12.35 -13.28
N PRO A 31 0.77 -12.84 -12.82
CA PRO A 31 0.83 -14.08 -12.05
C PRO A 31 -0.21 -14.02 -10.95
N ALA A 32 -1.07 -15.04 -10.88
CA ALA A 32 -2.07 -15.17 -9.83
C ALA A 32 -1.32 -15.09 -8.51
N ALA A 33 -1.48 -13.98 -7.79
CA ALA A 33 -0.93 -13.84 -6.45
C ALA A 33 -1.57 -14.94 -5.62
N GLY A 34 -0.78 -15.93 -5.19
CA GLY A 34 -1.23 -16.90 -4.22
C GLY A 34 -1.90 -16.15 -3.07
N GLU A 35 -2.97 -16.72 -2.52
CA GLU A 35 -3.78 -16.03 -1.52
C GLU A 35 -2.89 -15.47 -0.40
N LEU A 36 -2.83 -14.13 -0.29
CA LEU A 36 -1.98 -13.43 0.65
C LEU A 36 -2.53 -13.64 2.06
N LYS A 37 -1.92 -14.58 2.80
CA LYS A 37 -2.33 -14.88 4.16
C LYS A 37 -1.92 -13.76 5.12
N ILE A 38 -2.91 -13.15 5.77
CA ILE A 38 -2.72 -12.14 6.83
C ILE A 38 -3.15 -12.75 8.15
N THR A 39 -2.23 -12.77 9.12
CA THR A 39 -2.53 -13.18 10.49
C THR A 39 -3.00 -11.96 11.26
N GLN A 40 -4.22 -12.00 11.79
CA GLN A 40 -4.74 -10.94 12.66
C GLN A 40 -4.26 -11.17 14.10
N ASP A 41 -3.53 -10.20 14.63
CA ASP A 41 -3.09 -10.11 16.03
C ASP A 41 -3.45 -8.69 16.54
N ILE A 42 -4.74 -8.37 16.44
CA ILE A 42 -5.27 -7.03 16.71
C ILE A 42 -5.10 -6.69 18.18
N ILE A 43 -4.42 -5.58 18.46
CA ILE A 43 -4.24 -5.04 19.81
C ILE A 43 -5.62 -4.78 20.42
N PRO A 44 -5.97 -5.36 21.60
CA PRO A 44 -7.24 -5.12 22.23
C PRO A 44 -7.48 -3.62 22.52
N PRO A 45 -8.70 -3.12 22.37
CA PRO A 45 -9.04 -1.75 22.75
C PRO A 45 -8.70 -1.49 24.23
N GLY A 46 -8.15 -0.30 24.51
CA GLY A 46 -7.70 0.08 25.85
C GLY A 46 -6.29 -0.36 26.24
N ASN A 47 -5.66 -1.25 25.46
CA ASN A 47 -4.26 -1.59 25.67
C ASN A 47 -3.31 -0.46 25.29
N CYS A 48 -2.08 -0.52 25.83
CA CYS A 48 -1.04 0.50 25.66
C CYS A 48 -0.81 0.96 24.22
N GLY A 49 -0.85 0.04 23.25
CA GLY A 49 -0.70 0.38 21.84
C GLY A 49 -1.98 0.91 21.16
N ARG A 50 -3.14 0.79 21.84
CA ARG A 50 -4.44 1.19 21.32
C ARG A 50 -5.31 1.78 22.45
N PRO A 51 -4.84 2.88 23.11
CA PRO A 51 -5.51 3.41 24.31
C PRO A 51 -6.87 4.00 23.99
N LEU A 52 -7.06 4.53 22.78
CA LEU A 52 -8.29 5.15 22.32
C LEU A 52 -8.70 4.57 20.98
N HIS A 53 -9.99 4.38 20.79
CA HIS A 53 -10.56 4.12 19.49
C HIS A 53 -10.63 5.44 18.70
N ARG A 54 -9.79 5.59 17.69
CA ARG A 54 -9.72 6.79 16.83
C ARG A 54 -10.07 6.39 15.39
N PRO A 55 -11.32 6.60 14.95
CA PRO A 55 -11.75 6.21 13.61
C PRO A 55 -10.96 6.95 12.53
N MET A 56 -10.66 6.25 11.45
CA MET A 56 -9.95 6.76 10.29
C MET A 56 -10.63 6.28 9.01
N ARG A 57 -10.69 7.15 8.00
CA ARG A 57 -10.93 6.75 6.61
C ARG A 57 -9.57 6.80 5.90
N PRO A 58 -8.99 5.67 5.53
CA PRO A 58 -7.69 5.65 4.89
C PRO A 58 -7.76 6.22 3.47
N THR A 59 -6.88 7.16 3.17
CA THR A 59 -6.69 7.75 1.85
C THR A 59 -5.24 7.66 1.37
N PHE A 60 -4.34 7.20 2.25
CA PHE A 60 -2.94 6.94 1.96
C PHE A 60 -2.50 5.58 2.50
N ILE A 61 -1.41 5.08 1.96
CA ILE A 61 -0.65 3.97 2.53
C ILE A 61 0.78 4.45 2.75
N THR A 62 1.25 4.38 4.00
CA THR A 62 2.62 4.78 4.35
C THR A 62 3.50 3.55 4.53
N ILE A 63 4.58 3.51 3.76
CA ILE A 63 5.55 2.43 3.79
C ILE A 63 6.73 2.79 4.68
N HIS A 64 7.06 1.86 5.59
CA HIS A 64 8.16 1.97 6.54
C HIS A 64 9.14 0.80 6.42
N SER A 65 10.28 0.92 7.09
CA SER A 65 11.13 -0.21 7.46
C SER A 65 11.45 -0.13 8.94
N THR A 66 11.42 -1.27 9.61
CA THR A 66 11.59 -1.38 11.09
C THR A 66 12.93 -0.86 11.60
N ASP A 67 13.93 -0.70 10.72
CA ASP A 67 15.33 -0.35 11.05
C ASP A 67 15.95 -1.25 12.15
N ASN A 68 15.31 -2.36 12.49
CA ASN A 68 15.73 -3.31 13.52
C ASN A 68 16.40 -4.53 12.87
N ARG A 69 17.73 -4.62 13.03
CA ARG A 69 18.54 -5.69 12.44
C ARG A 69 18.75 -6.89 13.37
N SER A 70 18.15 -6.92 14.57
CA SER A 70 18.20 -8.10 15.45
C SER A 70 17.60 -9.31 14.76
N ARG A 71 18.19 -10.51 14.91
CA ARG A 71 17.70 -11.74 14.24
C ARG A 71 16.24 -12.06 14.57
N SER A 72 15.82 -11.76 15.81
CA SER A 72 14.45 -11.98 16.29
C SER A 72 13.45 -10.89 15.87
N ALA A 73 13.87 -9.82 15.18
CA ALA A 73 12.99 -8.71 14.83
C ALA A 73 12.17 -9.00 13.56
N ASN A 74 11.46 -10.13 13.54
CA ASN A 74 10.53 -10.55 12.50
C ASN A 74 9.12 -9.97 12.73
N ALA A 75 8.19 -10.24 11.83
CA ALA A 75 6.84 -9.69 11.89
C ALA A 75 6.07 -10.12 13.14
N LEU A 76 6.17 -11.39 13.55
CA LEU A 76 5.54 -11.89 14.76
C LEU A 76 6.02 -11.15 16.01
N ASN A 77 7.35 -11.01 16.18
CA ASN A 77 7.89 -10.38 17.38
C ASN A 77 7.59 -8.88 17.44
N HIS A 78 7.44 -8.19 16.30
CA HIS A 78 6.93 -6.81 16.28
C HIS A 78 5.46 -6.75 16.71
N ALA A 79 4.60 -7.66 16.24
CA ALA A 79 3.22 -7.73 16.66
C ALA A 79 3.10 -7.95 18.18
N LEU A 80 3.84 -8.93 18.73
CA LEU A 80 3.89 -9.18 20.16
C LEU A 80 4.41 -7.99 20.97
N ALA A 81 5.42 -7.26 20.44
CA ALA A 81 5.96 -6.07 21.10
C ALA A 81 4.93 -4.93 21.13
N MET A 82 4.17 -4.73 20.06
CA MET A 82 3.10 -3.72 20.03
C MET A 82 1.96 -4.06 21.00
N ASN A 83 1.57 -5.32 21.10
CA ASN A 83 0.58 -5.78 22.08
C ASN A 83 1.02 -5.50 23.54
N LYS A 84 2.35 -5.48 23.79
CA LYS A 84 2.94 -5.10 25.09
C LYS A 84 3.17 -3.59 25.25
N GLY A 85 2.83 -2.79 24.23
CA GLY A 85 3.03 -1.34 24.22
C GLY A 85 4.43 -0.94 23.80
N LEU A 86 4.75 -1.12 22.53
CA LEU A 86 6.01 -0.66 21.94
C LEU A 86 6.11 0.86 22.01
N ARG A 87 7.20 1.36 22.61
CA ARG A 87 7.45 2.79 22.78
C ARG A 87 8.58 3.26 21.86
N GLY A 88 8.54 4.52 21.46
CA GLY A 88 9.63 5.15 20.72
C GLY A 88 10.93 5.15 21.53
N ARG A 89 12.06 5.33 20.83
CA ARG A 89 13.43 5.19 21.34
C ARG A 89 13.70 5.91 22.67
N HIS A 90 13.03 7.00 22.94
CA HIS A 90 13.22 7.82 24.15
C HIS A 90 12.07 7.71 25.16
N ASN A 91 11.15 6.78 24.96
CA ASN A 91 10.03 6.51 25.87
C ASN A 91 9.15 7.74 26.21
N ARG A 92 9.25 8.83 25.41
CA ARG A 92 8.66 10.14 25.71
C ARG A 92 7.50 10.52 24.78
N THR A 93 7.28 9.76 23.70
CA THR A 93 6.39 10.17 22.62
C THR A 93 5.16 9.27 22.44
N GLY A 94 4.73 8.59 23.49
CA GLY A 94 3.59 7.69 23.40
C GLY A 94 3.95 6.34 22.77
N PHE A 95 2.96 5.55 22.48
CA PHE A 95 3.11 4.20 21.93
C PHE A 95 3.19 4.25 20.41
N LEU A 96 4.18 3.54 19.84
CA LEU A 96 4.25 3.33 18.40
C LEU A 96 3.27 2.22 18.03
N THR A 97 2.41 2.51 17.06
CA THR A 97 1.48 1.52 16.49
C THR A 97 1.34 1.74 14.99
N TRP A 98 1.28 0.65 14.27
CA TRP A 98 1.02 0.64 12.83
C TRP A 98 0.11 -0.54 12.48
N HIS A 99 -0.37 -0.61 11.27
CA HIS A 99 -1.43 -1.55 10.89
C HIS A 99 -0.89 -2.94 10.52
N PHE A 100 0.23 -3.00 9.78
CA PHE A 100 0.80 -4.25 9.30
C PHE A 100 2.30 -4.30 9.48
N THR A 101 2.78 -5.48 9.88
CA THR A 101 4.22 -5.81 9.82
C THR A 101 4.41 -6.97 8.86
N VAL A 102 5.39 -6.84 7.96
CA VAL A 102 5.66 -7.79 6.88
C VAL A 102 7.10 -8.26 6.96
N ASP A 103 7.32 -9.56 6.92
CA ASP A 103 8.62 -10.19 6.68
C ASP A 103 8.59 -11.08 5.42
N ASP A 104 9.64 -11.86 5.17
CA ASP A 104 9.77 -12.69 3.98
C ASP A 104 8.79 -13.87 3.91
N HIS A 105 8.06 -14.20 4.97
CA HIS A 105 7.09 -15.31 4.99
C HIS A 105 5.76 -14.99 5.67
N SER A 106 5.63 -13.89 6.38
CA SER A 106 4.41 -13.59 7.13
C SER A 106 3.97 -12.13 7.07
N ILE A 107 2.68 -11.91 7.33
CA ILE A 107 2.06 -10.60 7.52
C ILE A 107 1.24 -10.67 8.81
N TYR A 108 1.49 -9.76 9.73
CA TYR A 108 0.70 -9.56 10.93
C TYR A 108 -0.04 -8.24 10.87
N GLN A 109 -1.36 -8.28 11.08
CA GLN A 109 -2.18 -7.08 11.24
C GLN A 109 -2.42 -6.83 12.73
N THR A 110 -2.09 -5.63 13.20
CA THR A 110 -2.12 -5.24 14.61
C THR A 110 -3.14 -4.15 14.93
N LEU A 111 -3.56 -3.38 13.93
CA LEU A 111 -4.66 -2.43 14.05
C LEU A 111 -5.71 -2.65 12.96
N PRO A 112 -7.01 -2.38 13.25
CA PRO A 112 -8.01 -2.22 12.20
C PRO A 112 -7.60 -1.11 11.24
N THR A 113 -7.78 -1.31 9.94
CA THR A 113 -7.37 -0.35 8.91
C THR A 113 -8.20 0.94 8.89
N ASN A 114 -9.32 0.96 9.59
CA ASN A 114 -10.17 2.12 9.81
C ASN A 114 -9.93 2.82 11.17
N GLU A 115 -8.79 2.57 11.80
CA GLU A 115 -8.33 3.26 13.00
C GLU A 115 -6.98 3.93 12.78
N THR A 116 -6.77 5.08 13.44
CA THR A 116 -5.51 5.84 13.38
C THR A 116 -4.38 5.11 14.10
N GLY A 117 -3.24 4.99 13.43
CA GLY A 117 -1.98 4.51 14.03
C GLY A 117 -1.06 5.65 14.47
N GLU A 118 -0.02 5.32 15.24
CA GLU A 118 1.03 6.25 15.67
C GLU A 118 2.35 5.86 14.99
N HIS A 119 2.51 6.20 13.70
CA HIS A 119 3.64 5.70 12.90
C HIS A 119 4.33 6.74 12.00
N ALA A 120 3.68 7.88 11.72
CA ALA A 120 4.16 8.79 10.68
C ALA A 120 4.56 10.17 11.18
N ASP A 121 3.62 10.99 11.64
CA ASP A 121 3.82 12.44 11.81
C ASP A 121 3.14 13.02 13.06
N TYR A 122 2.97 12.22 14.10
CA TYR A 122 2.25 12.58 15.33
C TYR A 122 0.77 12.89 15.06
N GLU A 123 0.34 14.14 15.21
CA GLU A 123 -1.05 14.57 14.98
C GLU A 123 -1.34 14.96 13.52
N GLY A 124 -0.42 14.64 12.60
CA GLY A 124 -0.54 15.03 11.20
C GLY A 124 -1.44 14.11 10.38
N GLN A 125 -1.50 14.40 9.08
CA GLN A 125 -2.29 13.65 8.12
C GLN A 125 -1.77 12.21 7.95
N GLY A 126 -0.45 12.00 8.10
CA GLY A 126 0.16 10.69 7.99
C GLY A 126 -0.42 9.69 9.00
N ASN A 127 -0.60 10.08 10.26
CA ASN A 127 -1.25 9.24 11.26
C ASN A 127 -2.78 9.17 11.06
N ARG A 128 -3.43 10.29 10.72
CA ARG A 128 -4.89 10.39 10.69
C ARG A 128 -5.56 9.82 9.44
N SER A 129 -4.81 9.59 8.37
CA SER A 129 -5.39 9.15 7.10
C SER A 129 -4.60 8.07 6.36
N SER A 130 -3.53 7.51 6.95
CA SER A 130 -2.77 6.47 6.27
C SER A 130 -2.71 5.13 7.00
N ILE A 131 -2.75 4.06 6.21
CA ILE A 131 -2.45 2.71 6.67
C ILE A 131 -0.92 2.55 6.72
N GLY A 132 -0.35 2.33 7.90
CA GLY A 132 1.09 2.10 8.07
C GLY A 132 1.47 0.64 7.85
N ILE A 133 2.47 0.38 7.00
CA ILE A 133 3.05 -0.94 6.74
C ILE A 133 4.54 -0.90 7.05
N GLU A 134 4.99 -1.71 7.99
CA GLU A 134 6.40 -1.86 8.37
C GLU A 134 7.01 -3.10 7.73
N MET A 135 8.08 -2.92 6.96
CA MET A 135 8.89 -4.00 6.40
C MET A 135 9.99 -4.39 7.37
N CYS A 136 10.09 -5.67 7.72
CA CYS A 136 11.18 -6.19 8.53
C CYS A 136 12.51 -6.17 7.76
N VAL A 137 13.58 -5.78 8.45
CA VAL A 137 14.95 -5.72 7.91
C VAL A 137 15.95 -6.48 8.78
N ASN A 138 15.48 -7.42 9.60
CA ASN A 138 16.27 -8.22 10.51
C ASN A 138 17.25 -9.15 9.76
N ARG A 139 18.34 -9.53 10.43
CA ARG A 139 19.33 -10.45 9.86
C ARG A 139 18.70 -11.82 9.63
N GLY A 140 18.91 -12.36 8.42
CA GLY A 140 18.33 -13.64 7.97
C GLY A 140 16.99 -13.51 7.25
N ASN A 141 16.37 -12.33 7.26
CA ASN A 141 15.19 -12.03 6.47
C ASN A 141 15.56 -11.83 4.99
N ASN A 142 14.81 -12.43 4.08
CA ASN A 142 14.96 -12.18 2.64
C ASN A 142 14.24 -10.87 2.27
N LEU A 143 15.03 -9.82 2.04
CA LEU A 143 14.48 -8.48 1.76
C LEU A 143 13.67 -8.41 0.47
N ASP A 144 14.07 -9.14 -0.58
CA ASP A 144 13.35 -9.13 -1.86
C ASP A 144 11.96 -9.76 -1.71
N SER A 145 11.87 -10.86 -0.96
CA SER A 145 10.59 -11.49 -0.63
C SER A 145 9.72 -10.60 0.27
N THR A 146 10.33 -9.88 1.22
CA THR A 146 9.61 -8.92 2.08
C THR A 146 9.05 -7.76 1.26
N VAL A 147 9.86 -7.18 0.37
CA VAL A 147 9.43 -6.08 -0.52
C VAL A 147 8.32 -6.57 -1.46
N ASP A 148 8.45 -7.78 -2.00
CA ASP A 148 7.44 -8.36 -2.88
C ASP A 148 6.11 -8.58 -2.16
N ARG A 149 6.14 -9.20 -0.97
CA ARG A 149 4.95 -9.41 -0.13
C ARG A 149 4.30 -8.09 0.29
N THR A 150 5.12 -7.07 0.58
CA THR A 150 4.63 -5.72 0.89
C THR A 150 3.93 -5.09 -0.32
N ALA A 151 4.47 -5.26 -1.53
CA ALA A 151 3.83 -4.77 -2.74
C ALA A 151 2.47 -5.46 -3.00
N GLN A 152 2.38 -6.77 -2.78
CA GLN A 152 1.10 -7.51 -2.88
C GLN A 152 0.07 -7.01 -1.88
N LEU A 153 0.46 -6.83 -0.59
CA LEU A 153 -0.41 -6.28 0.44
C LEU A 153 -0.88 -4.87 0.09
N THR A 154 0.05 -4.01 -0.34
CA THR A 154 -0.25 -2.63 -0.74
C THR A 154 -1.26 -2.59 -1.88
N ALA A 155 -1.06 -3.39 -2.94
CA ALA A 155 -1.99 -3.49 -4.06
C ALA A 155 -3.39 -3.97 -3.64
N ARG A 156 -3.48 -4.92 -2.69
CA ARG A 156 -4.75 -5.37 -2.11
C ARG A 156 -5.46 -4.23 -1.37
N LEU A 157 -4.73 -3.48 -0.53
CA LEU A 157 -5.29 -2.35 0.23
C LEU A 157 -5.70 -1.19 -0.68
N MET A 158 -4.93 -0.90 -1.72
CA MET A 158 -5.30 0.10 -2.75
C MET A 158 -6.66 -0.22 -3.36
N ARG A 159 -6.88 -1.47 -3.78
CA ARG A 159 -8.19 -1.90 -4.33
C ARG A 159 -9.30 -1.86 -3.29
N GLN A 160 -9.02 -2.25 -2.05
CA GLN A 160 -10.02 -2.30 -0.98
C GLN A 160 -10.53 -0.92 -0.59
N TYR A 161 -9.68 0.11 -0.64
CA TYR A 161 -9.98 1.47 -0.18
C TYR A 161 -10.00 2.52 -1.29
N ASP A 162 -9.87 2.09 -2.54
CA ASP A 162 -9.78 2.98 -3.72
C ASP A 162 -8.66 4.03 -3.57
N ILE A 163 -7.50 3.59 -3.07
CA ILE A 163 -6.34 4.44 -2.88
C ILE A 163 -5.49 4.41 -4.16
N PRO A 164 -5.25 5.55 -4.82
CA PRO A 164 -4.42 5.60 -6.02
C PRO A 164 -2.94 5.40 -5.69
N VAL A 165 -2.14 4.99 -6.68
CA VAL A 165 -0.74 4.62 -6.47
C VAL A 165 0.16 5.78 -6.02
N ASP A 166 -0.17 7.00 -6.38
CA ASP A 166 0.52 8.24 -5.94
C ASP A 166 0.23 8.59 -4.47
N HIS A 167 -0.78 7.97 -3.86
CA HIS A 167 -1.03 8.00 -2.42
C HIS A 167 -0.36 6.86 -1.65
N VAL A 168 0.43 6.03 -2.32
CA VAL A 168 1.38 5.14 -1.65
C VAL A 168 2.67 5.91 -1.46
N VAL A 169 2.98 6.26 -0.21
CA VAL A 169 4.05 7.19 0.12
C VAL A 169 5.06 6.57 1.10
N PRO A 170 6.35 6.95 1.04
CA PRO A 170 7.30 6.59 2.07
C PRO A 170 7.08 7.42 3.34
N HIS A 171 7.52 6.96 4.51
CA HIS A 171 7.46 7.74 5.74
C HIS A 171 8.08 9.15 5.56
N MET A 172 9.15 9.25 4.78
CA MET A 172 9.79 10.55 4.51
C MET A 172 8.91 11.56 3.74
N HIS A 173 7.72 11.18 3.32
CA HIS A 173 6.74 12.10 2.76
C HIS A 173 6.17 13.06 3.82
N TRP A 174 6.06 12.57 5.07
CA TRP A 174 5.43 13.27 6.17
C TRP A 174 6.43 14.12 6.96
N ARG A 175 6.11 15.40 7.15
CA ARG A 175 6.87 16.28 8.03
C ARG A 175 6.43 16.04 9.47
N MET A 176 7.38 15.72 10.32
CA MET A 176 7.09 15.40 11.72
C MET A 176 7.10 16.66 12.59
N ILE A 177 5.94 17.07 13.07
CA ILE A 177 5.81 18.16 14.04
C ILE A 177 5.46 17.55 15.39
N ARG A 178 6.34 17.68 16.37
CA ARG A 178 6.12 17.11 17.69
C ARG A 178 5.02 17.87 18.40
N TYR A 179 3.93 17.18 18.79
CA TYR A 179 2.74 17.84 19.35
C TYR A 179 2.99 18.43 20.74
N SER A 180 3.93 17.88 21.54
CA SER A 180 4.18 18.34 22.92
C SER A 180 4.76 19.76 23.03
N ASP A 181 5.46 20.25 22.00
CA ASP A 181 6.14 21.54 21.99
C ASP A 181 6.15 22.23 20.62
N GLY A 182 5.47 21.66 19.62
CA GLY A 182 5.43 22.21 18.26
C GLY A 182 6.76 22.11 17.49
N ARG A 183 7.76 21.41 18.02
CA ARG A 183 9.08 21.33 17.40
C ARG A 183 9.02 20.59 16.08
N ASP A 184 9.55 21.21 15.04
CA ASP A 184 9.78 20.60 13.75
C ASP A 184 10.97 19.64 13.82
N LEU A 185 10.70 18.35 13.55
CA LEU A 185 11.71 17.28 13.51
C LEU A 185 12.12 16.93 12.08
N GLY A 186 11.57 17.64 11.08
CA GLY A 186 11.85 17.42 9.66
C GLY A 186 11.25 16.11 9.14
N PHE A 187 11.97 15.46 8.21
CA PHE A 187 11.53 14.25 7.52
C PHE A 187 12.40 13.05 7.90
N LYS A 188 11.77 11.93 8.24
CA LYS A 188 12.49 10.70 8.54
C LYS A 188 12.86 9.96 7.24
N LYS A 189 14.16 9.69 7.03
CA LYS A 189 14.63 8.89 5.88
C LYS A 189 14.22 7.41 6.03
N CYS A 190 12.97 7.13 5.74
CA CYS A 190 12.36 5.80 5.86
C CYS A 190 11.34 5.61 4.72
N PRO A 191 11.27 4.41 4.11
CA PRO A 191 12.03 3.18 4.37
C PRO A 191 13.42 3.20 3.70
N ARG A 192 14.49 3.04 4.45
CA ARG A 192 15.87 3.15 3.91
C ARG A 192 16.18 2.18 2.79
N ILE A 193 15.62 0.97 2.85
CA ILE A 193 15.85 -0.09 1.85
C ILE A 193 15.28 0.26 0.47
N LEU A 194 14.31 1.16 0.40
CA LEU A 194 13.70 1.65 -0.85
C LEU A 194 14.17 3.05 -1.25
N LEU A 195 15.23 3.57 -0.60
CA LEU A 195 15.81 4.87 -0.93
C LEU A 195 17.18 4.72 -1.58
N ASP A 196 17.49 5.59 -2.53
CA ASP A 196 18.79 5.72 -3.17
C ASP A 196 19.59 6.80 -2.42
N GLY A 197 20.53 6.38 -1.56
CA GLY A 197 21.29 7.31 -0.73
C GLY A 197 20.45 8.18 0.21
N GLY A 198 19.27 7.73 0.62
CA GLY A 198 18.35 8.46 1.49
C GLY A 198 17.44 9.45 0.76
N ARG A 199 17.32 9.31 -0.57
CA ARG A 199 16.42 10.10 -1.43
C ARG A 199 15.50 9.15 -2.21
N LEU A 200 14.36 9.67 -2.67
CA LEU A 200 13.52 8.94 -3.63
C LEU A 200 14.25 8.85 -4.98
N GLY A 201 14.19 7.66 -5.59
CA GLY A 201 14.85 7.37 -6.84
C GLY A 201 14.39 6.05 -7.45
N SER A 202 15.30 5.34 -8.12
CA SER A 202 14.99 4.13 -8.88
C SER A 202 14.39 3.00 -8.05
N LYS A 203 14.85 2.82 -6.80
CA LYS A 203 14.32 1.79 -5.90
C LYS A 203 12.86 2.04 -5.54
N TRP A 204 12.50 3.28 -5.22
CA TRP A 204 11.12 3.63 -4.92
C TRP A 204 10.23 3.48 -6.17
N SER A 205 10.70 3.95 -7.33
CA SER A 205 9.98 3.81 -8.59
C SER A 205 9.76 2.34 -8.97
N ALA A 206 10.77 1.48 -8.78
CA ALA A 206 10.65 0.04 -9.01
C ALA A 206 9.63 -0.61 -8.05
N PHE A 207 9.58 -0.17 -6.79
CA PHE A 207 8.59 -0.63 -5.83
C PHE A 207 7.17 -0.24 -6.24
N LEU A 208 6.92 1.01 -6.66
CA LEU A 208 5.62 1.44 -7.17
C LEU A 208 5.20 0.69 -8.44
N ALA A 209 6.15 0.42 -9.35
CA ALA A 209 5.90 -0.39 -10.55
C ALA A 209 5.50 -1.83 -10.17
N LYS A 210 6.15 -2.41 -9.15
CA LYS A 210 5.81 -3.73 -8.63
C LYS A 210 4.41 -3.74 -8.02
N ILE A 211 4.02 -2.76 -7.23
CA ILE A 211 2.65 -2.61 -6.71
C ILE A 211 1.64 -2.55 -7.86
N SER A 212 1.92 -1.71 -8.85
CA SER A 212 1.04 -1.54 -10.02
C SER A 212 0.86 -2.85 -10.82
N SER A 213 1.85 -3.74 -10.83
CA SER A 213 1.74 -5.05 -11.48
C SER A 213 0.77 -6.00 -10.76
N TYR A 214 0.59 -5.85 -9.46
CA TYR A 214 -0.37 -6.60 -8.63
C TYR A 214 -1.75 -5.95 -8.52
N ALA A 215 -1.86 -4.66 -8.84
CA ALA A 215 -3.13 -3.92 -8.77
C ALA A 215 -4.01 -4.07 -10.02
N ARG A 216 -3.48 -4.70 -11.09
CA ARG A 216 -4.17 -4.92 -12.37
C ARG A 216 -5.22 -6.03 -12.31
#